data_614563565ac3662bcbc0739699d4c130
#
_entry.id   614563565ac3662bcbc0739699d4c130
#
_cell.length_a   1.000
_cell.length_b   1.000
_cell.length_c   1.000
_cell.angle_alpha   90.00
_cell.angle_beta   90.00
_cell.angle_gamma   90.00
#
_symmetry.space_group_name_H-M   'P 1'
#
loop_
_entity.id
_entity.type
_entity.pdbx_description
1 polymer ?
#
loop_
_entity_poly.entity_id
_entity_poly.type
_entity_poly.pdbx_seq_one_letter_code
_entity_poly.pdbx_strand_id
1 'polypeptide(L)'
;GMPFGKQIQQLKGAQVVVATPGRLIDLVNRRQIKLDKVESLIVDEADRMLDLGFSEDLEAIGEYAANRKQTLMFSATFAPRIITLAERMMNDPQRIAIETGHSTNTDITQTLHWTDGFEHKKKLLTHWLNAEDVDQAVVFASTQEDTDMLAEELAEAGLSVVALHGAMPQTVRNRRLRSIREGRAKILVATDVAARGLDVPTISHVINFGLPMKNEDYVHRIGRTGRAGRTGKAI
;
A
#
# COMPACT_ATOMS: atom_id res chain seq x y z
N GLY A 1 -15.51 0.31 -4.15
CA GLY A 1 -15.18 -0.38 -5.37
C GLY A 1 -15.67 0.29 -6.65
N MET A 2 -15.01 -0.04 -7.74
CA MET A 2 -15.40 0.45 -9.06
C MET A 2 -16.61 -0.32 -9.58
N PRO A 3 -17.61 0.33 -10.23
CA PRO A 3 -18.75 -0.36 -10.81
C PRO A 3 -18.36 -1.36 -11.90
N PHE A 4 -19.00 -2.53 -11.94
CA PHE A 4 -18.72 -3.60 -12.90
C PHE A 4 -18.85 -3.16 -14.36
N GLY A 5 -19.90 -2.43 -14.71
CA GLY A 5 -20.14 -2.01 -16.09
C GLY A 5 -18.97 -1.25 -16.71
N LYS A 6 -18.36 -0.36 -15.97
CA LYS A 6 -17.18 0.39 -16.42
C LYS A 6 -15.96 -0.52 -16.62
N GLN A 7 -15.74 -1.47 -15.71
CA GLN A 7 -14.65 -2.43 -15.82
C GLN A 7 -14.83 -3.36 -17.02
N ILE A 8 -16.04 -3.87 -17.23
CA ILE A 8 -16.36 -4.74 -18.36
C ILE A 8 -16.09 -4.03 -19.70
N GLN A 9 -16.41 -2.74 -19.80
CA GLN A 9 -16.09 -1.95 -20.98
C GLN A 9 -14.60 -1.83 -21.21
N GLN A 10 -13.81 -1.63 -20.13
CA GLN A 10 -12.35 -1.50 -20.21
C GLN A 10 -11.65 -2.81 -20.57
N LEU A 11 -12.28 -3.97 -20.30
CA LEU A 11 -11.70 -5.28 -20.66
C LEU A 11 -11.77 -5.57 -22.18
N LYS A 12 -12.62 -4.88 -22.92
CA LYS A 12 -12.75 -5.09 -24.36
C LYS A 12 -11.47 -4.68 -25.08
N GLY A 13 -10.77 -5.65 -25.67
CA GLY A 13 -9.52 -5.44 -26.38
C GLY A 13 -8.31 -5.18 -25.47
N ALA A 14 -8.43 -5.35 -24.15
CA ALA A 14 -7.31 -5.19 -23.24
C ALA A 14 -6.24 -6.27 -23.46
N GLN A 15 -5.00 -5.86 -23.64
CA GLN A 15 -3.83 -6.74 -23.73
C GLN A 15 -3.20 -6.97 -22.36
N VAL A 16 -3.35 -6.04 -21.43
CA VAL A 16 -2.88 -6.12 -20.05
C VAL A 16 -4.05 -5.88 -19.11
N VAL A 17 -4.22 -6.77 -18.16
CA VAL A 17 -5.25 -6.66 -17.12
C VAL A 17 -4.56 -6.60 -15.77
N VAL A 18 -4.84 -5.53 -15.02
CA VAL A 18 -4.37 -5.36 -13.64
C VAL A 18 -5.58 -5.47 -12.72
N ALA A 19 -5.53 -6.40 -11.78
CA ALA A 19 -6.66 -6.70 -10.90
C ALA A 19 -6.21 -7.18 -9.52
N THR A 20 -7.11 -7.09 -8.57
CA THR A 20 -7.00 -7.85 -7.30
C THR A 20 -7.59 -9.25 -7.49
N PRO A 21 -7.12 -10.29 -6.74
CA PRO A 21 -7.55 -11.67 -6.94
C PRO A 21 -9.06 -11.84 -6.91
N GLY A 22 -9.74 -11.41 -5.85
CA GLY A 22 -11.18 -11.59 -5.71
C GLY A 22 -12.00 -10.92 -6.82
N ARG A 23 -11.59 -9.71 -7.31
CA ARG A 23 -12.26 -9.05 -8.42
C ARG A 23 -12.05 -9.78 -9.74
N LEU A 24 -10.87 -10.31 -9.97
CA LEU A 24 -10.57 -11.08 -11.18
C LEU A 24 -11.39 -12.37 -11.23
N ILE A 25 -11.45 -13.11 -10.13
CA ILE A 25 -12.26 -14.34 -10.02
C ILE A 25 -13.75 -14.03 -10.21
N ASP A 26 -14.27 -12.96 -9.63
CA ASP A 26 -15.66 -12.55 -9.80
C ASP A 26 -15.98 -12.26 -11.29
N LEU A 27 -15.08 -11.61 -12.02
CA LEU A 27 -15.22 -11.37 -13.45
C LEU A 27 -15.14 -12.66 -14.28
N VAL A 28 -14.27 -13.61 -13.91
CA VAL A 28 -14.17 -14.93 -14.55
C VAL A 28 -15.46 -15.72 -14.32
N ASN A 29 -15.96 -15.79 -13.08
CA ASN A 29 -17.19 -16.48 -12.72
C ASN A 29 -18.42 -15.90 -13.43
N ARG A 30 -18.45 -14.60 -13.65
CA ARG A 30 -19.47 -13.90 -14.44
C ARG A 30 -19.27 -14.01 -15.95
N ARG A 31 -18.28 -14.77 -16.41
CA ARG A 31 -17.92 -14.93 -17.84
C ARG A 31 -17.65 -13.61 -18.56
N GLN A 32 -17.18 -12.60 -17.84
CA GLN A 32 -16.83 -11.29 -18.40
C GLN A 32 -15.38 -11.24 -18.91
N ILE A 33 -14.54 -12.17 -18.48
CA ILE A 33 -13.16 -12.34 -18.91
C ILE A 33 -12.84 -13.85 -18.96
N LYS A 34 -11.99 -14.24 -19.91
CA LYS A 34 -11.37 -15.56 -19.98
C LYS A 34 -9.86 -15.40 -19.89
N LEU A 35 -9.21 -16.30 -19.14
CA LEU A 35 -7.76 -16.26 -18.92
C LEU A 35 -7.00 -17.35 -19.70
N ASP A 36 -7.69 -18.12 -20.50
CA ASP A 36 -7.13 -19.24 -21.30
C ASP A 36 -6.09 -18.81 -22.34
N LYS A 37 -6.08 -17.53 -22.73
CA LYS A 37 -5.11 -16.95 -23.67
C LYS A 37 -4.07 -16.07 -22.98
N VAL A 38 -4.02 -16.05 -21.66
CA VAL A 38 -3.00 -15.30 -20.92
C VAL A 38 -1.63 -15.96 -21.16
N GLU A 39 -0.66 -15.20 -21.63
CA GLU A 39 0.70 -15.66 -21.87
C GLU A 39 1.60 -15.48 -20.65
N SER A 40 1.40 -14.42 -19.89
CA SER A 40 2.18 -14.12 -18.70
C SER A 40 1.28 -13.77 -17.50
N LEU A 41 1.54 -14.42 -16.38
CA LEU A 41 0.90 -14.13 -15.10
C LEU A 41 1.93 -13.47 -14.18
N ILE A 42 1.59 -12.30 -13.65
CA ILE A 42 2.42 -11.57 -12.70
C ILE A 42 1.69 -11.47 -11.38
N VAL A 43 2.30 -11.98 -10.33
CA VAL A 43 1.82 -11.87 -8.95
C VAL A 43 2.74 -10.93 -8.21
N ASP A 44 2.24 -9.75 -7.86
CA ASP A 44 2.99 -8.75 -7.11
C ASP A 44 2.52 -8.70 -5.65
N GLU A 45 3.41 -8.37 -4.73
CA GLU A 45 3.15 -8.39 -3.29
C GLU A 45 2.54 -9.72 -2.80
N ALA A 46 3.13 -10.87 -3.21
CA ALA A 46 2.59 -12.19 -2.93
C ALA A 46 2.47 -12.48 -1.42
N ASP A 47 3.45 -12.07 -0.61
CA ASP A 47 3.41 -12.15 0.85
C ASP A 47 2.18 -11.47 1.42
N ARG A 48 1.86 -10.31 0.89
CA ARG A 48 0.68 -9.56 1.33
C ARG A 48 -0.63 -10.21 0.90
N MET A 49 -0.68 -10.75 -0.30
CA MET A 49 -1.87 -11.49 -0.75
C MET A 49 -2.14 -12.71 0.13
N LEU A 50 -1.09 -13.42 0.55
CA LEU A 50 -1.21 -14.54 1.50
C LEU A 50 -1.67 -14.07 2.89
N ASP A 51 -1.16 -12.95 3.38
CA ASP A 51 -1.59 -12.35 4.65
C ASP A 51 -3.08 -11.99 4.65
N LEU A 52 -3.61 -11.61 3.50
CA LEU A 52 -5.02 -11.28 3.30
C LEU A 52 -5.90 -12.51 3.00
N GLY A 53 -5.33 -13.72 2.96
CA GLY A 53 -6.07 -14.96 2.76
C GLY A 53 -6.36 -15.31 1.30
N PHE A 54 -5.66 -14.74 0.33
CA PHE A 54 -5.88 -14.97 -1.10
C PHE A 54 -5.14 -16.19 -1.68
N SER A 55 -4.68 -17.15 -0.86
CA SER A 55 -3.94 -18.32 -1.34
C SER A 55 -4.73 -19.10 -2.38
N GLU A 56 -5.96 -19.48 -2.04
CA GLU A 56 -6.85 -20.26 -2.92
C GLU A 56 -7.22 -19.46 -4.18
N ASP A 57 -7.44 -18.17 -4.05
CA ASP A 57 -7.75 -17.29 -5.18
C ASP A 57 -6.58 -17.22 -6.17
N LEU A 58 -5.34 -17.15 -5.69
CA LEU A 58 -4.15 -17.14 -6.54
C LEU A 58 -3.96 -18.48 -7.27
N GLU A 59 -4.16 -19.59 -6.58
CA GLU A 59 -4.10 -20.92 -7.18
C GLU A 59 -5.18 -21.08 -8.27
N ALA A 60 -6.42 -20.65 -8.00
CA ALA A 60 -7.50 -20.67 -8.98
C ALA A 60 -7.20 -19.79 -10.21
N ILE A 61 -6.62 -18.61 -10.03
CA ILE A 61 -6.18 -17.76 -11.15
C ILE A 61 -5.11 -18.47 -11.99
N GLY A 62 -4.17 -19.15 -11.33
CA GLY A 62 -3.17 -19.98 -11.97
C GLY A 62 -3.78 -21.10 -12.84
N GLU A 63 -4.82 -21.73 -12.35
CA GLU A 63 -5.58 -22.76 -13.10
C GLU A 63 -6.34 -22.18 -14.29
N TYR A 64 -7.01 -21.04 -14.13
CA TYR A 64 -7.69 -20.36 -15.24
C TYR A 64 -6.72 -19.90 -16.33
N ALA A 65 -5.48 -19.57 -15.96
CA ALA A 65 -4.40 -19.19 -16.87
C ALA A 65 -3.43 -20.36 -17.15
N ALA A 66 -3.93 -21.61 -17.23
CA ALA A 66 -3.11 -22.81 -17.36
C ALA A 66 -2.23 -22.83 -18.62
N ASN A 67 -2.62 -22.15 -19.68
CA ASN A 67 -1.87 -22.10 -20.94
C ASN A 67 -0.75 -21.03 -20.96
N ARG A 68 -0.53 -20.33 -19.85
CA ARG A 68 0.50 -19.30 -19.77
C ARG A 68 1.91 -19.87 -19.95
N LYS A 69 2.75 -19.09 -20.59
CA LYS A 69 4.16 -19.44 -20.87
C LYS A 69 5.11 -19.00 -19.77
N GLN A 70 4.70 -17.98 -18.99
CA GLN A 70 5.54 -17.37 -17.95
C GLN A 70 4.73 -17.03 -16.72
N THR A 71 5.35 -17.24 -15.55
CA THR A 71 4.83 -16.74 -14.27
C THR A 71 5.95 -15.98 -13.56
N LEU A 72 5.67 -14.76 -13.15
CA LEU A 72 6.56 -13.92 -12.35
C LEU A 72 5.90 -13.69 -11.00
N MET A 73 6.64 -13.92 -9.92
CA MET A 73 6.16 -13.67 -8.56
C MET A 73 7.11 -12.74 -7.83
N PHE A 74 6.56 -11.64 -7.32
CA PHE A 74 7.30 -10.66 -6.53
C PHE A 74 6.80 -10.68 -5.10
N SER A 75 7.74 -10.69 -4.16
CA SER A 75 7.46 -10.69 -2.73
C SER A 75 8.58 -10.00 -1.97
N ALA A 76 8.24 -9.28 -0.88
CA ALA A 76 9.24 -8.69 -0.01
C ALA A 76 9.94 -9.73 0.87
N THR A 77 9.37 -10.93 1.03
CA THR A 77 9.91 -12.01 1.84
C THR A 77 9.96 -13.34 1.07
N PHE A 78 10.86 -14.23 1.47
CA PHE A 78 10.89 -15.63 1.02
C PHE A 78 10.48 -16.58 2.17
N ALA A 79 9.45 -16.20 2.94
CA ALA A 79 8.89 -17.07 3.96
C ALA A 79 8.46 -18.43 3.35
N PRO A 80 8.48 -19.54 4.11
CA PRO A 80 8.16 -20.88 3.59
C PRO A 80 6.85 -20.93 2.82
N ARG A 81 5.83 -20.20 3.26
CA ARG A 81 4.52 -20.14 2.59
C ARG A 81 4.57 -19.51 1.18
N ILE A 82 5.50 -18.56 0.96
CA ILE A 82 5.71 -17.95 -0.37
C ILE A 82 6.38 -18.96 -1.30
N ILE A 83 7.37 -19.68 -0.78
CA ILE A 83 8.06 -20.73 -1.53
C ILE A 83 7.07 -21.83 -1.93
N THR A 84 6.22 -22.28 -1.01
CA THR A 84 5.17 -23.26 -1.29
C THR A 84 4.19 -22.77 -2.36
N LEU A 85 3.77 -21.51 -2.30
CA LEU A 85 2.91 -20.94 -3.33
C LEU A 85 3.61 -20.92 -4.69
N ALA A 86 4.88 -20.49 -4.73
CA ALA A 86 5.67 -20.46 -5.95
C ALA A 86 5.82 -21.85 -6.56
N GLU A 87 6.10 -22.88 -5.76
CA GLU A 87 6.20 -24.28 -6.22
C GLU A 87 4.89 -24.81 -6.83
N ARG A 88 3.74 -24.36 -6.33
CA ARG A 88 2.43 -24.73 -6.89
C ARG A 88 2.07 -23.99 -8.17
N MET A 89 2.48 -22.75 -8.29
CA MET A 89 2.08 -21.88 -9.40
C MET A 89 3.11 -21.80 -10.54
N MET A 90 4.35 -22.17 -10.30
CA MET A 90 5.46 -22.02 -11.23
C MET A 90 6.09 -23.39 -11.52
N ASN A 91 6.74 -23.49 -12.67
CA ASN A 91 7.47 -24.69 -13.09
C ASN A 91 8.96 -24.37 -13.08
N ASP A 92 9.72 -25.03 -12.19
CA ASP A 92 11.16 -24.82 -12.03
C ASP A 92 11.57 -23.34 -11.97
N PRO A 93 11.05 -22.57 -10.99
CA PRO A 93 11.26 -21.13 -10.96
C PRO A 93 12.69 -20.79 -10.60
N GLN A 94 13.26 -19.82 -11.31
CA GLN A 94 14.51 -19.20 -10.92
C GLN A 94 14.25 -18.18 -9.79
N ARG A 95 14.93 -18.36 -8.66
CA ARG A 95 14.89 -17.43 -7.56
C ARG A 95 15.94 -16.33 -7.73
N ILE A 96 15.48 -15.09 -7.77
CA ILE A 96 16.33 -13.90 -7.80
C ILE A 96 16.09 -13.16 -6.47
N ALA A 97 17.08 -13.19 -5.57
CA ALA A 97 17.03 -12.42 -4.33
C ALA A 97 17.85 -11.15 -4.52
N ILE A 98 17.21 -10.00 -4.35
CA ILE A 98 17.93 -8.76 -4.15
C ILE A 98 18.21 -8.73 -2.66
N GLU A 99 19.48 -8.91 -2.29
CA GLU A 99 19.92 -8.67 -0.93
C GLU A 99 19.67 -7.18 -0.61
N THR A 100 18.46 -6.88 -0.17
CA THR A 100 18.29 -5.76 0.72
C THR A 100 18.99 -6.23 2.00
N GLY A 101 20.30 -6.02 2.07
CA GLY A 101 20.97 -6.06 3.36
C GLY A 101 20.05 -5.33 4.33
N HIS A 102 20.15 -5.54 5.63
CA HIS A 102 19.52 -4.68 6.62
C HIS A 102 20.01 -3.23 6.42
N SER A 103 19.81 -2.71 5.20
CA SER A 103 19.97 -1.32 4.90
C SER A 103 18.81 -0.67 5.64
N THR A 104 19.03 -0.33 6.89
CA THR A 104 18.52 0.93 7.39
C THR A 104 18.60 1.82 6.18
N ASN A 105 17.44 2.18 5.62
CA ASN A 105 17.43 3.10 4.49
C ASN A 105 18.21 4.33 4.98
N THR A 106 19.48 4.44 4.58
CA THR A 106 20.44 5.44 5.11
C THR A 106 19.93 6.85 4.86
N ASP A 107 18.97 6.98 3.93
CA ASP A 107 18.34 8.22 3.59
C ASP A 107 17.18 8.58 4.53
N ILE A 108 16.78 7.69 5.46
CA ILE A 108 15.70 7.92 6.42
C ILE A 108 16.24 7.98 7.84
N THR A 109 16.17 9.15 8.45
CA THR A 109 16.46 9.31 9.89
C THR A 109 15.27 8.83 10.69
N GLN A 110 15.49 7.86 11.58
CA GLN A 110 14.44 7.25 12.40
C GLN A 110 14.57 7.72 13.84
N THR A 111 13.46 8.18 14.42
CA THR A 111 13.42 8.68 15.82
C THR A 111 12.27 8.02 16.56
N LEU A 112 12.54 7.53 17.76
CA LEU A 112 11.55 6.95 18.66
C LEU A 112 11.28 7.92 19.82
N HIS A 113 10.00 8.14 20.12
CA HIS A 113 9.57 8.95 21.24
C HIS A 113 8.69 8.15 22.22
N TRP A 114 8.92 8.36 23.50
CA TRP A 114 8.06 7.85 24.57
C TRP A 114 6.98 8.88 24.88
N THR A 115 5.77 8.41 25.11
CA THR A 115 4.64 9.28 25.46
C THR A 115 3.90 8.74 26.70
N ASP A 116 3.47 9.65 27.56
CA ASP A 116 2.80 9.30 28.83
C ASP A 116 1.30 9.02 28.65
N GLY A 117 0.79 9.16 27.43
CA GLY A 117 -0.61 8.94 27.14
C GLY A 117 -1.03 9.57 25.81
N PHE A 118 -2.30 9.42 25.49
CA PHE A 118 -2.86 9.79 24.20
C PHE A 118 -2.77 11.30 23.92
N GLU A 119 -3.06 12.14 24.92
CA GLU A 119 -2.97 13.61 24.78
C GLU A 119 -1.53 14.09 24.58
N HIS A 120 -0.56 13.48 25.28
CA HIS A 120 0.85 13.78 25.06
C HIS A 120 1.28 13.40 23.62
N LYS A 121 0.81 12.25 23.15
CA LYS A 121 1.07 11.78 21.80
C LYS A 121 0.52 12.71 20.73
N LYS A 122 -0.68 13.27 20.91
CA LYS A 122 -1.25 14.27 19.99
C LYS A 122 -0.46 15.57 19.99
N LYS A 123 -0.03 16.05 21.15
CA LYS A 123 0.83 17.24 21.25
C LYS A 123 2.15 17.04 20.54
N LEU A 124 2.76 15.87 20.70
CA LEU A 124 4.01 15.53 20.01
C LEU A 124 3.80 15.43 18.49
N LEU A 125 2.69 14.85 18.03
CA LEU A 125 2.32 14.83 16.62
C LEU A 125 2.24 16.24 16.05
N THR A 126 1.50 17.13 16.71
CA THR A 126 1.35 18.52 16.28
C THR A 126 2.69 19.27 16.26
N HIS A 127 3.55 19.02 17.26
CA HIS A 127 4.90 19.58 17.29
C HIS A 127 5.72 19.20 16.05
N TRP A 128 5.76 17.91 15.71
CA TRP A 128 6.49 17.43 14.54
C TRP A 128 5.91 17.96 13.22
N LEU A 129 4.58 18.05 13.09
CA LEU A 129 3.93 18.52 11.87
C LEU A 129 4.09 20.03 11.65
N ASN A 130 4.42 20.80 12.69
CA ASN A 130 4.74 22.22 12.59
C ASN A 130 6.24 22.50 12.42
N ALA A 131 7.08 21.48 12.29
CA ALA A 131 8.51 21.68 12.06
C ALA A 131 8.75 22.32 10.67
N GLU A 132 9.72 23.24 10.60
CA GLU A 132 9.99 24.02 9.38
C GLU A 132 10.42 23.16 8.19
N ASP A 133 11.00 22.00 8.43
CA ASP A 133 11.49 21.08 7.41
C ASP A 133 10.43 20.08 6.91
N VAL A 134 9.17 20.21 7.34
CA VAL A 134 8.06 19.42 6.81
C VAL A 134 7.60 19.99 5.48
N ASP A 135 7.91 19.29 4.39
CA ASP A 135 7.33 19.58 3.06
C ASP A 135 5.92 18.95 2.98
N GLN A 136 5.85 17.64 3.05
CA GLN A 136 4.60 16.89 3.22
C GLN A 136 4.82 15.74 4.21
N ALA A 137 3.76 15.34 4.92
CA ALA A 137 3.82 14.26 5.90
C ALA A 137 2.72 13.23 5.70
N VAL A 138 3.03 11.97 6.02
CA VAL A 138 2.04 10.91 6.21
C VAL A 138 2.02 10.51 7.66
N VAL A 139 0.84 10.52 8.26
CA VAL A 139 0.57 10.06 9.62
C VAL A 139 -0.20 8.75 9.54
N PHE A 140 0.38 7.68 10.03
CA PHE A 140 -0.27 6.37 10.09
C PHE A 140 -1.05 6.22 11.38
N ALA A 141 -2.35 6.02 11.25
CA ALA A 141 -3.29 5.70 12.32
C ALA A 141 -3.72 4.24 12.26
N SER A 142 -4.10 3.66 13.40
CA SER A 142 -4.45 2.23 13.48
C SER A 142 -5.86 1.94 12.98
N THR A 143 -6.81 2.84 13.22
CA THR A 143 -8.24 2.66 12.88
C THR A 143 -8.74 3.75 11.96
N GLN A 144 -9.93 3.54 11.40
CA GLN A 144 -10.62 4.53 10.57
C GLN A 144 -11.07 5.73 11.43
N GLU A 145 -11.56 5.43 12.62
CA GLU A 145 -11.99 6.41 13.61
C GLU A 145 -10.83 7.32 14.03
N ASP A 146 -9.67 6.75 14.36
CA ASP A 146 -8.47 7.53 14.68
C ASP A 146 -8.03 8.39 13.50
N THR A 147 -8.16 7.86 12.27
CA THR A 147 -7.78 8.58 11.05
C THR A 147 -8.65 9.83 10.87
N ASP A 148 -9.96 9.71 11.03
CA ASP A 148 -10.88 10.84 10.91
C ASP A 148 -10.72 11.84 12.06
N MET A 149 -10.65 11.36 13.30
CA MET A 149 -10.45 12.18 14.48
C MET A 149 -9.16 13.02 14.40
N LEU A 150 -8.03 12.40 14.08
CA LEU A 150 -6.76 13.11 13.96
C LEU A 150 -6.78 14.13 12.82
N ALA A 151 -7.39 13.79 11.67
CA ALA A 151 -7.49 14.72 10.56
C ALA A 151 -8.35 15.94 10.91
N GLU A 152 -9.46 15.75 11.65
CA GLU A 152 -10.33 16.83 12.12
C GLU A 152 -9.60 17.74 13.11
N GLU A 153 -8.98 17.18 14.15
CA GLU A 153 -8.22 17.95 15.15
C GLU A 153 -7.06 18.73 14.53
N LEU A 154 -6.33 18.13 13.59
CA LEU A 154 -5.24 18.81 12.89
C LEU A 154 -5.74 19.94 11.96
N ALA A 155 -6.91 19.74 11.33
CA ALA A 155 -7.54 20.79 10.53
C ALA A 155 -8.02 21.96 11.39
N GLU A 156 -8.60 21.68 12.57
CA GLU A 156 -8.99 22.70 13.56
C GLU A 156 -7.78 23.48 14.08
N ALA A 157 -6.62 22.82 14.19
CA ALA A 157 -5.35 23.47 14.51
C ALA A 157 -4.75 24.29 13.33
N GLY A 158 -5.45 24.41 12.20
CA GLY A 158 -5.05 25.22 11.05
C GLY A 158 -4.12 24.50 10.05
N LEU A 159 -3.91 23.20 10.17
CA LEU A 159 -3.06 22.45 9.26
C LEU A 159 -3.84 21.99 8.01
N SER A 160 -3.15 21.94 6.87
CA SER A 160 -3.72 21.45 5.60
C SER A 160 -3.66 19.91 5.56
N VAL A 161 -4.74 19.26 5.95
CA VAL A 161 -4.80 17.82 6.16
C VAL A 161 -5.95 17.15 5.41
N VAL A 162 -5.72 15.91 4.98
CA VAL A 162 -6.77 15.01 4.46
C VAL A 162 -6.66 13.65 5.13
N ALA A 163 -7.80 13.02 5.41
CA ALA A 163 -7.88 11.64 5.88
C ALA A 163 -8.01 10.66 4.71
N LEU A 164 -7.51 9.43 4.87
CA LEU A 164 -7.66 8.36 3.89
C LEU A 164 -7.82 6.99 4.55
N HIS A 165 -8.98 6.36 4.39
CA HIS A 165 -9.25 5.01 4.90
C HIS A 165 -10.23 4.23 4.01
N GLY A 166 -10.40 2.94 4.32
CA GLY A 166 -11.14 2.00 3.47
C GLY A 166 -12.64 2.24 3.36
N ALA A 167 -13.28 2.85 4.37
CA ALA A 167 -14.72 3.12 4.37
C ALA A 167 -15.13 4.27 3.43
N MET A 168 -14.17 5.08 2.97
CA MET A 168 -14.48 6.21 2.09
C MET A 168 -14.88 5.76 0.69
N PRO A 169 -15.87 6.41 0.05
CA PRO A 169 -16.17 6.22 -1.36
C PRO A 169 -14.94 6.43 -2.24
N GLN A 170 -14.81 5.65 -3.31
CA GLN A 170 -13.64 5.71 -4.19
C GLN A 170 -13.41 7.09 -4.81
N THR A 171 -14.48 7.82 -5.11
CA THR A 171 -14.40 9.19 -5.63
C THR A 171 -13.76 10.17 -4.63
N VAL A 172 -14.10 10.01 -3.34
CA VAL A 172 -13.52 10.81 -2.25
C VAL A 172 -12.03 10.46 -2.08
N ARG A 173 -11.69 9.17 -2.07
CA ARG A 173 -10.30 8.70 -1.98
C ARG A 173 -9.45 9.27 -3.12
N ASN A 174 -9.92 9.17 -4.35
CA ASN A 174 -9.22 9.69 -5.52
C ASN A 174 -8.99 11.21 -5.43
N ARG A 175 -9.99 11.97 -4.97
CA ARG A 175 -9.87 13.42 -4.78
C ARG A 175 -8.82 13.77 -3.71
N ARG A 176 -8.82 13.04 -2.59
CA ARG A 176 -7.86 13.27 -1.49
C ARG A 176 -6.43 12.90 -1.90
N LEU A 177 -6.24 11.77 -2.57
CA LEU A 177 -4.94 11.37 -3.13
C LEU A 177 -4.42 12.40 -4.15
N ARG A 178 -5.30 12.92 -4.99
CA ARG A 178 -4.94 13.98 -5.93
C ARG A 178 -4.49 15.24 -5.20
N SER A 179 -5.18 15.63 -4.12
CA SER A 179 -4.84 16.79 -3.31
C SER A 179 -3.42 16.69 -2.71
N ILE A 180 -3.03 15.51 -2.23
CA ILE A 180 -1.66 15.25 -1.75
C ILE A 180 -0.65 15.31 -2.90
N ARG A 181 -0.90 14.63 -4.02
CA ARG A 181 0.01 14.61 -5.18
C ARG A 181 0.26 15.98 -5.77
N GLU A 182 -0.75 16.85 -5.78
CA GLU A 182 -0.66 18.22 -6.27
C GLU A 182 -0.15 19.20 -5.21
N GLY A 183 0.20 18.74 -4.01
CA GLY A 183 0.74 19.59 -2.92
C GLY A 183 -0.29 20.54 -2.28
N ARG A 184 -1.59 20.41 -2.60
CA ARG A 184 -2.66 21.20 -2.00
C ARG A 184 -2.90 20.81 -0.55
N ALA A 185 -2.88 19.51 -0.24
CA ALA A 185 -2.83 19.03 1.12
C ALA A 185 -1.37 18.74 1.52
N LYS A 186 -0.99 19.14 2.71
CA LYS A 186 0.36 18.95 3.25
C LYS A 186 0.48 17.68 4.09
N ILE A 187 -0.60 17.28 4.73
CA ILE A 187 -0.63 16.15 5.64
C ILE A 187 -1.68 15.14 5.18
N LEU A 188 -1.29 13.89 5.15
CA LEU A 188 -2.18 12.75 4.94
C LEU A 188 -2.24 11.94 6.23
N VAL A 189 -3.40 11.80 6.84
CA VAL A 189 -3.65 10.83 7.90
C VAL A 189 -4.30 9.60 7.29
N ALA A 190 -3.69 8.43 7.44
CA ALA A 190 -4.15 7.25 6.73
C ALA A 190 -3.95 5.95 7.53
N THR A 191 -4.77 4.95 7.22
CA THR A 191 -4.52 3.55 7.59
C THR A 191 -3.52 2.91 6.63
N ASP A 192 -2.83 1.84 7.05
CA ASP A 192 -1.87 1.10 6.21
C ASP A 192 -2.45 0.70 4.85
N VAL A 193 -3.66 0.14 4.86
CA VAL A 193 -4.32 -0.33 3.64
C VAL A 193 -4.59 0.82 2.66
N ALA A 194 -4.97 1.98 3.18
CA ALA A 194 -5.33 3.13 2.36
C ALA A 194 -4.10 3.85 1.77
N ALA A 195 -3.00 3.90 2.51
CA ALA A 195 -1.75 4.53 2.06
C ALA A 195 -0.90 3.61 1.17
N ARG A 196 -1.33 2.37 0.96
CA ARG A 196 -0.59 1.43 0.12
C ARG A 196 -0.51 1.93 -1.32
N GLY A 197 0.68 1.79 -1.92
CA GLY A 197 0.93 2.26 -3.28
C GLY A 197 0.99 3.79 -3.40
N LEU A 198 0.94 4.52 -2.29
CA LEU A 198 1.15 5.97 -2.30
C LEU A 198 2.56 6.27 -2.77
N ASP A 199 2.66 6.94 -3.90
CA ASP A 199 3.91 7.44 -4.45
C ASP A 199 3.83 8.95 -4.59
N VAL A 200 4.44 9.65 -3.61
CA VAL A 200 4.52 11.11 -3.53
C VAL A 200 5.94 11.46 -3.10
N PRO A 201 6.80 11.89 -4.03
CA PRO A 201 8.22 12.13 -3.75
C PRO A 201 8.50 13.25 -2.73
N THR A 202 7.52 14.12 -2.50
CA THR A 202 7.62 15.28 -1.60
C THR A 202 7.31 14.94 -0.14
N ILE A 203 6.99 13.69 0.19
CA ILE A 203 6.82 13.27 1.58
C ILE A 203 8.18 13.28 2.28
N SER A 204 8.37 14.26 3.14
CA SER A 204 9.58 14.44 3.96
C SER A 204 9.49 13.70 5.29
N HIS A 205 8.29 13.51 5.82
CA HIS A 205 8.06 12.91 7.14
C HIS A 205 7.02 11.80 7.08
N VAL A 206 7.33 10.69 7.76
CA VAL A 206 6.39 9.61 8.09
C VAL A 206 6.27 9.52 9.59
N ILE A 207 5.07 9.65 10.11
CA ILE A 207 4.80 9.58 11.55
C ILE A 207 3.96 8.35 11.84
N ASN A 208 4.50 7.43 12.65
CA ASN A 208 3.80 6.24 13.10
C ASN A 208 3.00 6.55 14.38
N PHE A 209 1.89 7.26 14.24
CA PHE A 209 1.01 7.56 15.35
C PHE A 209 0.37 6.28 15.91
N GLY A 210 -0.14 5.41 15.04
CA GLY A 210 -0.51 4.04 15.39
C GLY A 210 0.64 3.08 15.12
N LEU A 211 0.96 2.20 16.08
CA LEU A 211 2.03 1.22 15.88
C LEU A 211 1.67 0.24 14.76
N PRO A 212 2.63 -0.15 13.91
CA PRO A 212 2.43 -1.18 12.90
C PRO A 212 2.26 -2.56 13.57
N MET A 213 1.47 -3.42 12.96
CA MET A 213 1.23 -4.78 13.48
C MET A 213 2.42 -5.71 13.26
N LYS A 214 3.27 -5.43 12.27
CA LYS A 214 4.42 -6.24 11.86
C LYS A 214 5.60 -5.33 11.47
N ASN A 215 6.81 -5.88 11.57
CA ASN A 215 8.02 -5.17 11.15
C ASN A 215 7.99 -4.79 9.67
N GLU A 216 7.44 -5.63 8.81
CA GLU A 216 7.30 -5.38 7.38
C GLU A 216 6.40 -4.17 7.12
N ASP A 217 5.30 -4.02 7.87
CA ASP A 217 4.42 -2.85 7.76
C ASP A 217 5.18 -1.57 8.13
N TYR A 218 6.03 -1.61 9.16
CA TYR A 218 6.89 -0.48 9.51
C TYR A 218 7.81 -0.07 8.36
N VAL A 219 8.51 -1.03 7.75
CA VAL A 219 9.40 -0.78 6.61
C VAL A 219 8.62 -0.20 5.43
N HIS A 220 7.43 -0.72 5.13
CA HIS A 220 6.56 -0.21 4.08
C HIS A 220 6.07 1.21 4.36
N ARG A 221 5.78 1.55 5.62
CA ARG A 221 5.38 2.90 6.04
C ARG A 221 6.51 3.90 5.83
N ILE A 222 7.68 3.65 6.42
CA ILE A 222 8.82 4.57 6.32
C ILE A 222 9.31 4.73 4.88
N GLY A 223 9.17 3.70 4.05
CA GLY A 223 9.44 3.76 2.62
C GLY A 223 8.51 4.69 1.82
N ARG A 224 7.61 5.45 2.45
CA ARG A 224 6.86 6.53 1.81
C ARG A 224 7.68 7.82 1.74
N THR A 225 8.73 7.95 2.53
CA THR A 225 9.72 9.04 2.48
C THR A 225 11.09 8.54 2.02
N GLY A 226 12.07 9.42 1.88
CA GLY A 226 13.42 9.05 1.42
C GLY A 226 13.45 8.55 -0.03
N ARG A 227 12.60 9.07 -0.90
CA ARG A 227 12.47 8.65 -2.30
C ARG A 227 13.11 9.63 -3.26
N ALA A 228 13.46 9.13 -4.46
CA ALA A 228 14.03 9.94 -5.54
C ALA A 228 15.29 10.74 -5.13
N GLY A 229 16.15 10.12 -4.30
CA GLY A 229 17.40 10.76 -3.83
C GLY A 229 17.21 11.83 -2.75
N ARG A 230 16.03 11.92 -2.16
CA ARG A 230 15.76 12.81 -1.01
C ARG A 230 15.96 12.07 0.30
N THR A 231 16.33 12.81 1.34
CA THR A 231 16.31 12.31 2.72
C THR A 231 14.90 12.41 3.31
N GLY A 232 14.61 11.60 4.33
CA GLY A 232 13.34 11.60 5.02
C GLY A 232 13.48 11.39 6.52
N LYS A 233 12.41 11.65 7.26
CA LYS A 233 12.32 11.37 8.69
C LYS A 233 11.16 10.41 8.97
N ALA A 234 11.41 9.44 9.84
CA ALA A 234 10.40 8.53 10.38
C ALA A 234 10.35 8.69 11.90
N ILE A 235 9.17 8.96 12.42
CA ILE A 235 8.91 9.22 13.84
C ILE A 235 7.87 8.20 14.34
#